data_9ad01206df9b8c51bef1b5628f15cd75
#
_entry.id   9ad01206df9b8c51bef1b5628f15cd75
#
_cell.length_a   1.000
_cell.length_b   1.000
_cell.length_c   1.000
_cell.angle_alpha   90.00
_cell.angle_beta   90.00
_cell.angle_gamma   90.00
#
_symmetry.space_group_name_H-M   'P 1'
#
loop_
_entity.id
_entity.type
_entity.pdbx_description
1 polymer ?
#
loop_
_entity_poly.entity_id
_entity_poly.type
_entity_poly.pdbx_seq_one_letter_code
_entity_poly.pdbx_strand_id
1 'polypeptide(L)'
;MNKSLISEAFTFYFNGIEQKGYRAKTVYEYQKDLKQFTNYLASHYPHISQINDVKAVHLNDYLDWLIAHRGCTASTRNRRKNTLRSVWKYLLHSGVVTENIALELEQVEAEKVEQTFLTEDEVNQLLPAITSLDVRRVVLVLYYTGMRISECINLRREDLNFQDRTMRIINGKGGKQRTIPLSRSLNSYLLKYVRDNDINGKMFFTRSGGMTDRYVNKCLKQATDQLCWDKKVTCHTLRHSFASTLVSKNINVVTIQKLLGHANLQTTSSYTHVTQQSVEDAVEHINAQF
;
A
#
# COMPACT_ATOMS: atom_id res chain seq x y z
N MET A 1 0.38 41.91 2.14
CA MET A 1 -0.15 40.56 2.36
C MET A 1 -0.69 40.07 1.04
N ASN A 2 -0.09 39.04 0.45
CA ASN A 2 -0.59 38.46 -0.80
C ASN A 2 -1.95 37.80 -0.54
N LYS A 3 -2.99 38.33 -1.15
CA LYS A 3 -4.35 37.77 -1.09
C LYS A 3 -4.44 36.64 -2.13
N SER A 4 -3.97 35.44 -1.78
CA SER A 4 -4.09 34.28 -2.66
C SER A 4 -5.43 33.58 -2.46
N LEU A 5 -6.12 33.27 -3.56
CA LEU A 5 -7.30 32.44 -3.54
C LEU A 5 -6.94 31.02 -3.04
N ILE A 6 -7.87 30.33 -2.40
CA ILE A 6 -7.68 28.95 -1.92
C ILE A 6 -7.27 28.02 -3.09
N SER A 7 -7.88 28.20 -4.26
CA SER A 7 -7.55 27.41 -5.47
C SER A 7 -6.12 27.64 -5.96
N GLU A 8 -5.65 28.90 -5.90
CA GLU A 8 -4.29 29.24 -6.31
C GLU A 8 -3.25 28.67 -5.33
N ALA A 9 -3.51 28.80 -4.01
CA ALA A 9 -2.64 28.26 -2.98
C ALA A 9 -2.51 26.73 -3.09
N PHE A 10 -3.61 26.03 -3.39
CA PHE A 10 -3.57 24.57 -3.56
C PHE A 10 -2.87 24.18 -4.87
N THR A 11 -3.08 24.92 -5.96
CA THR A 11 -2.34 24.70 -7.21
C THR A 11 -0.84 24.90 -7.00
N PHE A 12 -0.45 25.94 -6.29
CA PHE A 12 0.94 26.19 -5.92
C PHE A 12 1.53 25.04 -5.09
N TYR A 13 0.77 24.52 -4.13
CA TYR A 13 1.17 23.33 -3.35
C TYR A 13 1.38 22.11 -4.25
N PHE A 14 0.44 21.79 -5.16
CA PHE A 14 0.57 20.64 -6.05
C PHE A 14 1.80 20.72 -6.93
N ASN A 15 2.03 21.86 -7.58
CA ASN A 15 3.22 22.08 -8.39
C ASN A 15 4.50 21.85 -7.58
N GLY A 16 4.53 22.33 -6.33
CA GLY A 16 5.70 22.16 -5.46
C GLY A 16 5.97 20.74 -5.02
N ILE A 17 4.93 19.93 -4.72
CA ILE A 17 5.14 18.52 -4.35
C ILE A 17 5.48 17.64 -5.57
N GLU A 18 4.99 18.01 -6.78
CA GLU A 18 5.38 17.34 -8.03
C GLU A 18 6.87 17.59 -8.33
N GLN A 19 7.34 18.84 -8.22
CA GLN A 19 8.76 19.17 -8.34
C GLN A 19 9.65 18.45 -7.31
N LYS A 20 9.12 18.17 -6.11
CA LYS A 20 9.80 17.36 -5.07
C LYS A 20 9.75 15.85 -5.34
N GLY A 21 9.24 15.44 -6.50
CA GLY A 21 9.20 14.03 -6.90
C GLY A 21 8.15 13.18 -6.16
N TYR A 22 7.08 13.77 -5.66
CA TYR A 22 5.98 12.99 -5.11
C TYR A 22 5.35 12.13 -6.20
N ARG A 23 4.96 10.90 -5.84
CA ARG A 23 4.33 9.98 -6.80
C ARG A 23 2.98 10.53 -7.27
N ALA A 24 2.69 10.43 -8.56
CA ALA A 24 1.45 10.89 -9.18
C ALA A 24 0.19 10.41 -8.42
N LYS A 25 0.19 9.16 -7.93
CA LYS A 25 -0.91 8.63 -7.09
C LYS A 25 -1.08 9.42 -5.78
N THR A 26 0.02 9.83 -5.13
CA THR A 26 -0.04 10.63 -3.89
C THR A 26 -0.59 12.02 -4.16
N VAL A 27 -0.13 12.65 -5.25
CA VAL A 27 -0.63 13.96 -5.68
C VAL A 27 -2.12 13.87 -5.97
N TYR A 28 -2.55 12.88 -6.73
CA TYR A 28 -3.96 12.64 -7.04
C TYR A 28 -4.85 12.46 -5.78
N GLU A 29 -4.39 11.68 -4.78
CA GLU A 29 -5.15 11.52 -3.54
C GLU A 29 -5.23 12.84 -2.74
N TYR A 30 -4.16 13.63 -2.73
CA TYR A 30 -4.16 14.95 -2.11
C TYR A 30 -5.08 15.93 -2.84
N GLN A 31 -5.08 15.93 -4.17
CA GLN A 31 -6.01 16.74 -4.99
C GLN A 31 -7.46 16.41 -4.66
N LYS A 32 -7.76 15.12 -4.54
CA LYS A 32 -9.11 14.64 -4.21
C LYS A 32 -9.54 15.08 -2.80
N ASP A 33 -8.63 14.98 -1.81
CA ASP A 33 -8.90 15.42 -0.45
C ASP A 33 -9.16 16.92 -0.37
N LEU A 34 -8.30 17.72 -1.03
CA LEU A 34 -8.42 19.18 -1.01
C LEU A 34 -9.63 19.68 -1.82
N LYS A 35 -9.97 19.02 -2.93
CA LYS A 35 -11.22 19.31 -3.65
C LYS A 35 -12.45 19.12 -2.74
N GLN A 36 -12.46 18.06 -1.93
CA GLN A 36 -13.55 17.83 -0.98
C GLN A 36 -13.59 18.91 0.11
N PHE A 37 -12.44 19.33 0.62
CA PHE A 37 -12.33 20.42 1.59
C PHE A 37 -12.81 21.75 0.99
N THR A 38 -12.40 22.08 -0.24
CA THR A 38 -12.87 23.30 -0.95
C THR A 38 -14.40 23.29 -1.13
N ASN A 39 -14.96 22.15 -1.53
CA ASN A 39 -16.43 22.01 -1.67
C ASN A 39 -17.14 22.18 -0.32
N TYR A 40 -16.55 21.68 0.77
CA TYR A 40 -17.09 21.88 2.12
C TYR A 40 -17.10 23.36 2.50
N LEU A 41 -15.98 24.07 2.30
CA LEU A 41 -15.90 25.50 2.55
C LEU A 41 -16.93 26.29 1.74
N ALA A 42 -17.05 26.01 0.45
CA ALA A 42 -18.03 26.68 -0.42
C ALA A 42 -19.49 26.50 0.07
N SER A 43 -19.80 25.34 0.67
CA SER A 43 -21.15 25.06 1.16
C SER A 43 -21.45 25.61 2.56
N HIS A 44 -20.46 25.64 3.46
CA HIS A 44 -20.65 26.00 4.87
C HIS A 44 -20.12 27.38 5.24
N TYR A 45 -19.12 27.86 4.47
CA TYR A 45 -18.43 29.13 4.67
C TYR A 45 -18.25 29.89 3.34
N PRO A 46 -19.34 30.22 2.61
CA PRO A 46 -19.26 30.79 1.25
C PRO A 46 -18.53 32.12 1.13
N HIS A 47 -18.37 32.83 2.26
CA HIS A 47 -17.62 34.08 2.33
C HIS A 47 -16.10 33.88 2.39
N ILE A 48 -15.60 32.65 2.61
CA ILE A 48 -14.17 32.35 2.68
C ILE A 48 -13.68 31.96 1.28
N SER A 49 -12.98 32.88 0.64
CA SER A 49 -12.38 32.65 -0.67
C SER A 49 -10.85 32.68 -0.68
N GLN A 50 -10.25 33.33 0.33
CA GLN A 50 -8.80 33.48 0.44
C GLN A 50 -8.22 32.46 1.44
N ILE A 51 -7.00 32.02 1.17
CA ILE A 51 -6.34 31.01 2.01
C ILE A 51 -6.07 31.54 3.43
N ASN A 52 -5.78 32.84 3.56
CA ASN A 52 -5.51 33.50 4.85
C ASN A 52 -6.78 33.73 5.71
N ASP A 53 -7.98 33.61 5.13
CA ASP A 53 -9.25 33.69 5.87
C ASP A 53 -9.64 32.33 6.48
N VAL A 54 -9.01 31.26 6.04
CA VAL A 54 -9.19 29.93 6.63
C VAL A 54 -8.54 29.89 8.00
N LYS A 55 -9.29 29.48 9.03
CA LYS A 55 -8.83 29.36 10.42
C LYS A 55 -8.88 27.90 10.88
N ALA A 56 -8.21 27.60 11.99
CA ALA A 56 -8.18 26.27 12.58
C ALA A 56 -9.59 25.68 12.81
N VAL A 57 -10.56 26.51 13.22
CA VAL A 57 -11.95 26.10 13.40
C VAL A 57 -12.55 25.49 12.12
N HIS A 58 -12.31 26.08 10.94
CA HIS A 58 -12.83 25.56 9.69
C HIS A 58 -12.24 24.21 9.30
N LEU A 59 -10.99 23.94 9.69
CA LEU A 59 -10.34 22.63 9.50
C LEU A 59 -10.93 21.58 10.43
N ASN A 60 -11.17 21.93 11.71
CA ASN A 60 -11.79 21.03 12.68
C ASN A 60 -13.23 20.71 12.29
N ASP A 61 -14.05 21.72 11.98
CA ASP A 61 -15.44 21.53 11.55
C ASP A 61 -15.54 20.63 10.31
N TYR A 62 -14.61 20.80 9.34
CA TYR A 62 -14.54 19.88 8.19
C TYR A 62 -14.24 18.45 8.62
N LEU A 63 -13.25 18.25 9.49
CA LEU A 63 -12.86 16.91 9.94
C LEU A 63 -13.98 16.23 10.75
N ASP A 64 -14.73 16.99 11.53
CA ASP A 64 -15.87 16.48 12.30
C ASP A 64 -17.09 16.21 11.42
N TRP A 65 -17.33 17.08 10.43
CA TRP A 65 -18.32 16.84 9.38
C TRP A 65 -18.10 15.55 8.60
N LEU A 66 -16.81 15.18 8.38
CA LEU A 66 -16.49 13.91 7.70
C LEU A 66 -17.00 12.68 8.45
N ILE A 67 -16.93 12.69 9.77
CA ILE A 67 -17.46 11.61 10.62
C ILE A 67 -18.98 11.69 10.68
N ALA A 68 -19.51 12.84 11.06
CA ALA A 68 -20.92 13.03 11.36
C ALA A 68 -21.84 12.88 10.14
N HIS A 69 -21.42 13.40 8.96
CA HIS A 69 -22.28 13.50 7.79
C HIS A 69 -21.83 12.63 6.61
N ARG A 70 -20.56 12.21 6.58
CA ARG A 70 -20.03 11.36 5.50
C ARG A 70 -19.74 9.94 5.94
N GLY A 71 -19.97 9.60 7.21
CA GLY A 71 -19.73 8.27 7.75
C GLY A 71 -18.27 7.81 7.59
N CYS A 72 -17.31 8.75 7.56
CA CYS A 72 -15.91 8.42 7.42
C CYS A 72 -15.38 7.77 8.69
N THR A 73 -14.56 6.71 8.54
CA THR A 73 -13.85 6.12 9.67
C THR A 73 -12.82 7.09 10.25
N ALA A 74 -12.47 6.93 11.54
CA ALA A 74 -11.42 7.68 12.21
C ALA A 74 -10.07 7.63 11.43
N SER A 75 -9.74 6.47 10.85
CA SER A 75 -8.55 6.31 10.01
C SER A 75 -8.59 7.20 8.75
N THR A 76 -9.74 7.30 8.09
CA THR A 76 -9.94 8.16 6.91
C THR A 76 -9.86 9.63 7.29
N ARG A 77 -10.49 10.05 8.40
CA ARG A 77 -10.39 11.40 8.95
C ARG A 77 -8.93 11.77 9.25
N ASN A 78 -8.21 10.89 9.95
CA ASN A 78 -6.80 11.11 10.30
C ASN A 78 -5.90 11.22 9.05
N ARG A 79 -6.17 10.45 8.01
CA ARG A 79 -5.47 10.58 6.73
C ARG A 79 -5.68 11.97 6.13
N ARG A 80 -6.92 12.48 6.10
CA ARG A 80 -7.24 13.81 5.59
C ARG A 80 -6.65 14.93 6.45
N LYS A 81 -6.67 14.76 7.78
CA LYS A 81 -5.93 15.65 8.69
C LYS A 81 -4.44 15.76 8.27
N ASN A 82 -3.81 14.62 7.96
CA ASN A 82 -2.41 14.61 7.52
C ASN A 82 -2.21 15.33 6.17
N THR A 83 -3.17 15.23 5.24
CA THR A 83 -3.17 16.02 4.01
C THR A 83 -3.21 17.52 4.33
N LEU A 84 -4.14 17.98 5.18
CA LEU A 84 -4.22 19.38 5.59
C LEU A 84 -2.92 19.84 6.27
N ARG A 85 -2.36 19.05 7.18
CA ARG A 85 -1.06 19.36 7.81
C ARG A 85 0.07 19.52 6.80
N SER A 86 0.12 18.64 5.78
CA SER A 86 1.12 18.73 4.70
C SER A 86 1.00 20.04 3.91
N VAL A 87 -0.24 20.42 3.58
CA VAL A 87 -0.53 21.65 2.83
C VAL A 87 -0.11 22.88 3.62
N TRP A 88 -0.62 23.06 4.85
CA TRP A 88 -0.33 24.25 5.64
C TRP A 88 1.15 24.35 6.03
N LYS A 89 1.81 23.23 6.28
CA LYS A 89 3.27 23.19 6.46
C LYS A 89 4.02 23.72 5.22
N TYR A 90 3.59 23.29 4.03
CA TYR A 90 4.21 23.73 2.77
C TYR A 90 3.95 25.22 2.52
N LEU A 91 2.70 25.68 2.67
CA LEU A 91 2.30 27.07 2.44
C LEU A 91 3.00 28.04 3.41
N LEU A 92 3.16 27.66 4.68
CA LEU A 92 3.93 28.41 5.66
C LEU A 92 5.40 28.52 5.24
N HIS A 93 6.03 27.39 4.89
CA HIS A 93 7.43 27.37 4.48
C HIS A 93 7.68 28.22 3.21
N SER A 94 6.68 28.34 2.35
CA SER A 94 6.74 29.13 1.11
C SER A 94 6.28 30.59 1.30
N GLY A 95 5.95 31.02 2.51
CA GLY A 95 5.51 32.39 2.81
C GLY A 95 4.13 32.76 2.28
N VAL A 96 3.32 31.79 1.84
CA VAL A 96 1.95 32.03 1.36
C VAL A 96 0.98 32.29 2.51
N VAL A 97 1.19 31.64 3.64
CA VAL A 97 0.48 31.87 4.90
C VAL A 97 1.47 32.25 6.00
N THR A 98 1.01 32.92 7.04
CA THR A 98 1.85 33.41 8.15
C THR A 98 1.94 32.43 9.32
N GLU A 99 1.00 31.46 9.39
CA GLU A 99 0.95 30.47 10.46
C GLU A 99 0.48 29.09 9.94
N ASN A 100 0.82 28.03 10.66
CA ASN A 100 0.35 26.69 10.37
C ASN A 100 -0.86 26.33 11.25
N ILE A 101 -2.03 26.76 10.84
CA ILE A 101 -3.30 26.50 11.55
C ILE A 101 -3.66 24.99 11.62
N ALA A 102 -2.99 24.14 10.86
CA ALA A 102 -3.21 22.69 10.89
C ALA A 102 -2.34 21.97 11.93
N LEU A 103 -1.46 22.68 12.63
CA LEU A 103 -0.53 22.07 13.58
C LEU A 103 -1.26 21.42 14.77
N GLU A 104 -2.29 22.11 15.28
CA GLU A 104 -3.06 21.71 16.46
C GLU A 104 -4.19 20.72 16.15
N LEU A 105 -4.38 20.32 14.89
CA LEU A 105 -5.40 19.33 14.53
C LEU A 105 -5.14 18.00 15.24
N GLU A 106 -6.06 17.60 16.09
CA GLU A 106 -5.92 16.38 16.88
C GLU A 106 -6.20 15.12 16.06
N GLN A 107 -5.58 14.04 16.48
CA GLN A 107 -5.85 12.72 15.97
C GLN A 107 -6.98 12.09 16.76
N VAL A 108 -7.97 11.55 16.05
CA VAL A 108 -9.01 10.73 16.66
C VAL A 108 -8.50 9.30 16.77
N GLU A 109 -8.76 8.67 17.91
CA GLU A 109 -8.41 7.27 18.12
C GLU A 109 -9.18 6.39 17.11
N ALA A 110 -8.43 5.59 16.36
CA ALA A 110 -9.01 4.65 15.42
C ALA A 110 -9.07 3.27 16.08
N GLU A 111 -10.20 2.61 15.97
CA GLU A 111 -10.32 1.24 16.41
C GLU A 111 -9.21 0.38 15.77
N LYS A 112 -8.52 -0.38 16.61
CA LYS A 112 -7.54 -1.35 16.16
C LYS A 112 -8.31 -2.55 15.58
N VAL A 113 -8.53 -2.51 14.28
CA VAL A 113 -9.06 -3.69 13.59
C VAL A 113 -8.01 -4.78 13.64
N GLU A 114 -8.36 -5.92 14.23
CA GLU A 114 -7.51 -7.09 14.23
C GLU A 114 -7.19 -7.51 12.79
N GLN A 115 -5.90 -7.67 12.49
CA GLN A 115 -5.49 -7.95 11.11
C GLN A 115 -5.82 -9.39 10.76
N THR A 116 -6.72 -9.59 9.82
CA THR A 116 -7.05 -10.90 9.27
C THR A 116 -5.83 -11.51 8.59
N PHE A 117 -5.52 -12.76 8.90
CA PHE A 117 -4.55 -13.57 8.17
C PHE A 117 -5.18 -14.91 7.80
N LEU A 118 -4.62 -15.59 6.82
CA LEU A 118 -5.03 -16.91 6.36
C LEU A 118 -4.04 -17.96 6.85
N THR A 119 -4.58 -19.07 7.30
CA THR A 119 -3.81 -20.30 7.52
C THR A 119 -3.45 -20.94 6.18
N GLU A 120 -2.53 -21.91 6.21
CA GLU A 120 -2.14 -22.66 5.01
C GLU A 120 -3.32 -23.44 4.43
N ASP A 121 -4.15 -24.07 5.28
CA ASP A 121 -5.36 -24.77 4.86
C ASP A 121 -6.38 -23.84 4.19
N GLU A 122 -6.53 -22.62 4.70
CA GLU A 122 -7.40 -21.60 4.07
C GLU A 122 -6.86 -21.16 2.72
N VAL A 123 -5.54 -21.01 2.57
CA VAL A 123 -4.96 -20.70 1.26
C VAL A 123 -5.16 -21.85 0.27
N ASN A 124 -5.03 -23.09 0.73
CA ASN A 124 -5.28 -24.29 -0.09
C ASN A 124 -6.76 -24.40 -0.53
N GLN A 125 -7.70 -23.91 0.27
CA GLN A 125 -9.13 -23.79 -0.11
C GLN A 125 -9.38 -22.61 -1.04
N LEU A 126 -8.74 -21.46 -0.77
CA LEU A 126 -8.93 -20.22 -1.54
C LEU A 126 -8.44 -20.34 -2.99
N LEU A 127 -7.27 -20.93 -3.20
CA LEU A 127 -6.65 -21.01 -4.54
C LEU A 127 -7.56 -21.68 -5.58
N PRO A 128 -8.15 -22.86 -5.36
CA PRO A 128 -9.06 -23.48 -6.33
C PRO A 128 -10.37 -22.70 -6.53
N ALA A 129 -10.85 -21.96 -5.53
CA ALA A 129 -12.06 -21.14 -5.62
C ALA A 129 -11.86 -19.88 -6.51
N ILE A 130 -10.62 -19.47 -6.78
CA ILE A 130 -10.34 -18.37 -7.70
C ILE A 130 -10.48 -18.88 -9.14
N THR A 131 -11.47 -18.40 -9.89
CA THR A 131 -11.77 -18.84 -11.25
C THR A 131 -10.67 -18.49 -12.25
N SER A 132 -10.09 -17.28 -12.14
CA SER A 132 -9.03 -16.81 -13.04
C SER A 132 -7.69 -17.45 -12.70
N LEU A 133 -7.13 -18.25 -13.62
CA LEU A 133 -5.81 -18.86 -13.45
C LEU A 133 -4.69 -17.84 -13.26
N ASP A 134 -4.76 -16.68 -13.93
CA ASP A 134 -3.75 -15.64 -13.80
C ASP A 134 -3.82 -14.96 -12.43
N VAL A 135 -5.05 -14.72 -11.93
CA VAL A 135 -5.22 -14.20 -10.56
C VAL A 135 -4.78 -15.24 -9.54
N ARG A 136 -5.06 -16.52 -9.74
CA ARG A 136 -4.58 -17.61 -8.87
C ARG A 136 -3.05 -17.61 -8.79
N ARG A 137 -2.34 -17.42 -9.90
CA ARG A 137 -0.88 -17.28 -9.93
C ARG A 137 -0.38 -16.06 -9.14
N VAL A 138 -1.04 -14.91 -9.34
CA VAL A 138 -0.72 -13.69 -8.57
C VAL A 138 -0.91 -13.92 -7.07
N VAL A 139 -2.02 -14.53 -6.66
CA VAL A 139 -2.32 -14.82 -5.24
C VAL A 139 -1.27 -15.77 -4.64
N LEU A 140 -0.89 -16.80 -5.39
CA LEU A 140 0.16 -17.73 -5.00
C LEU A 140 1.49 -17.02 -4.78
N VAL A 141 1.92 -16.18 -5.72
CA VAL A 141 3.17 -15.42 -5.59
C VAL A 141 3.10 -14.43 -4.41
N LEU A 142 1.97 -13.73 -4.22
CA LEU A 142 1.80 -12.81 -3.08
C LEU A 142 1.91 -13.54 -1.74
N TYR A 143 1.27 -14.70 -1.63
CA TYR A 143 1.27 -15.48 -0.39
C TYR A 143 2.66 -16.02 -0.06
N TYR A 144 3.38 -16.58 -1.04
CA TYR A 144 4.68 -17.21 -0.79
C TYR A 144 5.88 -16.26 -0.81
N THR A 145 5.71 -15.00 -1.16
CA THR A 145 6.81 -14.00 -1.18
C THR A 145 6.56 -12.80 -0.28
N GLY A 146 5.33 -12.60 0.16
CA GLY A 146 4.93 -11.43 0.93
C GLY A 146 5.13 -10.09 0.19
N MET A 147 5.37 -10.09 -1.12
CA MET A 147 5.56 -8.85 -1.89
C MET A 147 4.27 -8.01 -1.96
N ARG A 148 4.40 -6.71 -2.29
CA ARG A 148 3.22 -5.86 -2.48
C ARG A 148 2.53 -6.18 -3.79
N ILE A 149 1.20 -6.05 -3.84
CA ILE A 149 0.44 -6.27 -5.08
C ILE A 149 1.00 -5.44 -6.25
N SER A 150 1.36 -4.17 -6.02
CA SER A 150 1.94 -3.31 -7.05
C SER A 150 3.31 -3.80 -7.55
N GLU A 151 4.07 -4.50 -6.74
CA GLU A 151 5.33 -5.13 -7.13
C GLU A 151 5.05 -6.38 -7.98
N CYS A 152 4.10 -7.21 -7.53
CA CYS A 152 3.71 -8.44 -8.21
C CYS A 152 3.16 -8.20 -9.62
N ILE A 153 2.18 -7.29 -9.78
CA ILE A 153 1.57 -7.02 -11.09
C ILE A 153 2.52 -6.33 -12.09
N ASN A 154 3.62 -5.76 -11.61
CA ASN A 154 4.66 -5.17 -12.45
C ASN A 154 5.90 -6.06 -12.61
N LEU A 155 5.88 -7.26 -12.02
CA LEU A 155 6.98 -8.21 -12.13
C LEU A 155 7.18 -8.61 -13.59
N ARG A 156 8.46 -8.67 -14.01
CA ARG A 156 8.86 -9.04 -15.36
C ARG A 156 9.67 -10.33 -15.33
N ARG A 157 9.74 -11.01 -16.48
CA ARG A 157 10.56 -12.22 -16.65
C ARG A 157 12.04 -11.97 -16.30
N GLU A 158 12.56 -10.81 -16.68
CA GLU A 158 13.93 -10.38 -16.43
C GLU A 158 14.27 -10.14 -14.94
N ASP A 159 13.25 -10.04 -14.09
CA ASP A 159 13.42 -9.90 -12.64
C ASP A 159 13.62 -11.25 -11.95
N LEU A 160 13.47 -12.36 -12.66
CA LEU A 160 13.58 -13.72 -12.13
C LEU A 160 14.89 -14.37 -12.57
N ASN A 161 15.71 -14.75 -11.61
CA ASN A 161 16.85 -15.63 -11.81
C ASN A 161 16.50 -17.03 -11.29
N PHE A 162 16.16 -17.93 -12.21
CA PHE A 162 15.77 -19.30 -11.88
C PHE A 162 16.94 -20.19 -11.46
N GLN A 163 18.17 -19.87 -11.86
CA GLN A 163 19.36 -20.59 -11.47
C GLN A 163 19.70 -20.32 -9.99
N ASP A 164 19.71 -19.05 -9.61
CA ASP A 164 20.01 -18.61 -8.24
C ASP A 164 18.75 -18.62 -7.35
N ARG A 165 17.59 -18.98 -7.90
CA ARG A 165 16.29 -18.98 -7.21
C ARG A 165 16.01 -17.64 -6.54
N THR A 166 16.14 -16.55 -7.28
CA THR A 166 15.92 -15.19 -6.75
C THR A 166 14.98 -14.38 -7.62
N MET A 167 14.28 -13.48 -6.98
CA MET A 167 13.39 -12.50 -7.58
C MET A 167 13.83 -11.08 -7.17
N ARG A 168 14.15 -10.25 -8.15
CA ARG A 168 14.54 -8.85 -7.93
C ARG A 168 13.33 -7.96 -7.98
N ILE A 169 13.08 -7.21 -6.92
CA ILE A 169 12.02 -6.21 -6.86
C ILE A 169 12.60 -4.83 -7.17
N ILE A 170 12.24 -4.32 -8.34
CA ILE A 170 12.59 -2.99 -8.81
C ILE A 170 11.41 -2.06 -8.50
N ASN A 171 11.66 -0.82 -8.11
CA ASN A 171 10.62 0.17 -7.82
C ASN A 171 9.75 -0.09 -6.57
N GLY A 172 10.29 -0.72 -5.54
CA GLY A 172 9.65 -0.77 -4.23
C GLY A 172 9.32 0.64 -3.69
N LYS A 173 8.51 0.73 -2.63
CA LYS A 173 8.20 1.99 -1.94
C LYS A 173 9.52 2.65 -1.47
N GLY A 174 9.80 3.89 -1.93
CA GLY A 174 11.03 4.61 -1.63
C GLY A 174 12.19 4.34 -2.60
N GLY A 175 11.97 3.71 -3.78
CA GLY A 175 13.01 3.46 -4.80
C GLY A 175 14.03 2.37 -4.42
N LYS A 176 13.90 1.76 -3.24
CA LYS A 176 14.82 0.72 -2.77
C LYS A 176 14.58 -0.59 -3.51
N GLN A 177 15.65 -1.14 -4.07
CA GLN A 177 15.64 -2.48 -4.65
C GLN A 177 15.86 -3.52 -3.53
N ARG A 178 15.23 -4.69 -3.67
CA ARG A 178 15.52 -5.86 -2.84
C ARG A 178 15.41 -7.14 -3.65
N THR A 179 16.13 -8.13 -3.23
CA THR A 179 16.04 -9.50 -3.76
C THR A 179 15.25 -10.37 -2.78
N ILE A 180 14.32 -11.15 -3.30
CA ILE A 180 13.55 -12.15 -2.55
C ILE A 180 14.03 -13.51 -3.02
N PRO A 181 14.50 -14.40 -2.12
CA PRO A 181 14.79 -15.78 -2.46
C PRO A 181 13.48 -16.51 -2.76
N LEU A 182 13.53 -17.45 -3.70
CA LEU A 182 12.41 -18.31 -4.06
C LEU A 182 12.64 -19.71 -3.49
N SER A 183 11.61 -20.29 -2.88
CA SER A 183 11.65 -21.71 -2.54
C SER A 183 11.82 -22.56 -3.81
N ARG A 184 12.29 -23.79 -3.65
CA ARG A 184 12.46 -24.73 -4.78
C ARG A 184 11.16 -24.93 -5.54
N SER A 185 10.06 -25.13 -4.80
CA SER A 185 8.72 -25.36 -5.37
C SER A 185 8.21 -24.17 -6.17
N LEU A 186 8.26 -22.94 -5.57
CA LEU A 186 7.81 -21.73 -6.25
C LEU A 186 8.68 -21.42 -7.49
N ASN A 187 10.00 -21.63 -7.40
CA ASN A 187 10.91 -21.46 -8.51
C ASN A 187 10.57 -22.41 -9.69
N SER A 188 10.37 -23.69 -9.40
CA SER A 188 9.99 -24.69 -10.40
C SER A 188 8.63 -24.37 -11.02
N TYR A 189 7.65 -23.95 -10.22
CA TYR A 189 6.33 -23.54 -10.68
C TYR A 189 6.42 -22.34 -11.64
N LEU A 190 7.15 -21.28 -11.25
CA LEU A 190 7.31 -20.08 -12.08
C LEU A 190 8.12 -20.37 -13.36
N LEU A 191 9.15 -21.22 -13.28
CA LEU A 191 9.93 -21.64 -14.44
C LEU A 191 9.05 -22.37 -15.45
N LYS A 192 8.23 -23.32 -14.98
CA LYS A 192 7.25 -24.02 -15.82
C LYS A 192 6.25 -23.05 -16.43
N TYR A 193 5.69 -22.12 -15.63
CA TYR A 193 4.75 -21.12 -16.12
C TYR A 193 5.34 -20.24 -17.23
N VAL A 194 6.57 -19.76 -17.05
CA VAL A 194 7.28 -18.95 -18.07
C VAL A 194 7.48 -19.73 -19.35
N ARG A 195 7.90 -21.00 -19.26
CA ARG A 195 8.15 -21.87 -20.42
C ARG A 195 6.87 -22.20 -21.17
N ASP A 196 5.83 -22.63 -20.45
CA ASP A 196 4.58 -23.11 -21.06
C ASP A 196 3.78 -21.97 -21.74
N ASN A 197 4.04 -20.70 -21.38
CA ASN A 197 3.33 -19.53 -21.92
C ASN A 197 4.24 -18.56 -22.70
N ASP A 198 5.49 -18.92 -22.96
CA ASP A 198 6.50 -18.11 -23.68
C ASP A 198 6.61 -16.66 -23.16
N ILE A 199 6.74 -16.51 -21.83
CA ILE A 199 6.72 -15.22 -21.17
C ILE A 199 8.07 -14.50 -21.34
N ASN A 200 8.10 -13.42 -22.14
CA ASN A 200 9.28 -12.61 -22.43
C ASN A 200 9.20 -11.16 -21.89
N GLY A 201 8.18 -10.84 -21.09
CA GLY A 201 7.91 -9.50 -20.59
C GLY A 201 7.28 -9.51 -19.21
N LYS A 202 6.14 -8.84 -19.06
CA LYS A 202 5.36 -8.87 -17.81
C LYS A 202 4.94 -10.29 -17.48
N MET A 203 5.11 -10.69 -16.21
CA MET A 203 4.74 -12.02 -15.73
C MET A 203 3.24 -12.25 -15.73
N PHE A 204 2.45 -11.23 -15.35
CA PHE A 204 1.00 -11.36 -15.15
C PHE A 204 0.23 -10.35 -15.98
N PHE A 205 -0.72 -10.85 -16.76
CA PHE A 205 -1.59 -10.05 -17.61
C PHE A 205 -2.97 -10.70 -17.70
N THR A 206 -3.95 -9.96 -18.19
CA THR A 206 -5.29 -10.46 -18.48
C THR A 206 -5.52 -10.42 -20.00
N ARG A 207 -6.56 -11.09 -20.48
CA ARG A 207 -6.94 -11.03 -21.90
C ARG A 207 -7.18 -9.60 -22.40
N SER A 208 -7.62 -8.70 -21.54
CA SER A 208 -7.92 -7.29 -21.84
C SER A 208 -6.79 -6.31 -21.54
N GLY A 209 -5.62 -6.78 -21.10
CA GLY A 209 -4.47 -5.93 -20.78
C GLY A 209 -3.78 -6.26 -19.46
N GLY A 210 -3.21 -5.25 -18.81
CA GLY A 210 -2.45 -5.43 -17.57
C GLY A 210 -3.31 -5.83 -16.37
N MET A 211 -2.75 -6.67 -15.51
CA MET A 211 -3.34 -7.01 -14.21
C MET A 211 -3.44 -5.76 -13.31
N THR A 212 -4.54 -5.60 -12.57
CA THR A 212 -4.74 -4.51 -11.62
C THR A 212 -5.03 -5.02 -10.21
N ASP A 213 -4.66 -4.24 -9.20
CA ASP A 213 -4.96 -4.55 -7.79
C ASP A 213 -6.48 -4.67 -7.53
N ARG A 214 -7.27 -3.82 -8.19
CA ARG A 214 -8.74 -3.85 -8.10
C ARG A 214 -9.30 -5.17 -8.64
N TYR A 215 -8.78 -5.64 -9.78
CA TYR A 215 -9.24 -6.89 -10.38
C TYR A 215 -8.89 -8.10 -9.50
N VAL A 216 -7.66 -8.16 -8.99
CA VAL A 216 -7.24 -9.23 -8.07
C VAL A 216 -8.12 -9.24 -6.82
N ASN A 217 -8.34 -8.09 -6.18
CA ASN A 217 -9.20 -7.99 -5.00
C ASN A 217 -10.67 -8.34 -5.29
N LYS A 218 -11.18 -8.03 -6.49
CA LYS A 218 -12.51 -8.46 -6.92
C LYS A 218 -12.60 -9.99 -6.99
N CYS A 219 -11.62 -10.65 -7.59
CA CYS A 219 -11.59 -12.12 -7.68
C CYS A 219 -11.43 -12.79 -6.30
N LEU A 220 -10.61 -12.21 -5.41
CA LEU A 220 -10.50 -12.66 -4.03
C LEU A 220 -11.84 -12.59 -3.31
N LYS A 221 -12.55 -11.46 -3.43
CA LYS A 221 -13.89 -11.32 -2.84
C LYS A 221 -14.86 -12.37 -3.38
N GLN A 222 -14.90 -12.60 -4.68
CA GLN A 222 -15.76 -13.61 -5.29
C GLN A 222 -15.45 -15.02 -4.77
N ALA A 223 -14.16 -15.35 -4.60
CA ALA A 223 -13.74 -16.65 -4.07
C ALA A 223 -14.12 -16.81 -2.59
N THR A 224 -13.97 -15.77 -1.77
CA THR A 224 -14.39 -15.81 -0.35
C THR A 224 -15.91 -15.86 -0.20
N ASP A 225 -16.65 -15.17 -1.06
CA ASP A 225 -18.13 -15.23 -1.09
C ASP A 225 -18.59 -16.67 -1.46
N GLN A 226 -17.91 -17.31 -2.43
CA GLN A 226 -18.19 -18.72 -2.83
C GLN A 226 -17.88 -19.72 -1.71
N LEU A 227 -16.85 -19.45 -0.91
CA LEU A 227 -16.47 -20.28 0.24
C LEU A 227 -17.30 -19.96 1.50
N CYS A 228 -18.22 -19.03 1.43
CA CYS A 228 -19.02 -18.55 2.56
C CYS A 228 -18.18 -18.04 3.73
N TRP A 229 -17.03 -17.43 3.46
CA TRP A 229 -16.16 -16.87 4.51
C TRP A 229 -16.63 -15.49 4.94
N ASP A 230 -16.73 -15.28 6.25
CA ASP A 230 -17.05 -13.96 6.84
C ASP A 230 -15.80 -13.06 6.99
N LYS A 231 -14.66 -13.49 6.50
CA LYS A 231 -13.42 -12.71 6.58
C LYS A 231 -13.11 -11.98 5.28
N LYS A 232 -12.73 -10.70 5.40
CA LYS A 232 -12.32 -9.88 4.27
C LYS A 232 -10.90 -10.21 3.84
N VAL A 233 -10.77 -10.94 2.74
CA VAL A 233 -9.47 -11.27 2.14
C VAL A 233 -9.11 -10.30 1.03
N THR A 234 -7.91 -9.74 1.10
CA THR A 234 -7.35 -8.80 0.13
C THR A 234 -5.91 -9.17 -0.20
N CYS A 235 -5.30 -8.53 -1.21
CA CYS A 235 -3.87 -8.70 -1.47
C CYS A 235 -2.99 -8.33 -0.26
N HIS A 236 -3.42 -7.41 0.60
CA HIS A 236 -2.72 -7.09 1.85
C HIS A 236 -2.86 -8.20 2.88
N THR A 237 -4.01 -8.86 2.95
CA THR A 237 -4.23 -10.02 3.81
C THR A 237 -3.23 -11.13 3.49
N LEU A 238 -2.98 -11.43 2.21
CA LEU A 238 -1.99 -12.43 1.79
C LEU A 238 -0.57 -12.09 2.29
N ARG A 239 -0.19 -10.83 2.20
CA ARG A 239 1.11 -10.37 2.71
C ARG A 239 1.18 -10.44 4.24
N HIS A 240 0.08 -10.16 4.96
CA HIS A 240 0.01 -10.35 6.40
C HIS A 240 0.08 -11.82 6.77
N SER A 241 -0.59 -12.70 6.01
CA SER A 241 -0.53 -14.15 6.20
C SER A 241 0.90 -14.67 6.06
N PHE A 242 1.64 -14.24 5.02
CA PHE A 242 3.06 -14.56 4.88
C PHE A 242 3.87 -14.16 6.12
N ALA A 243 3.69 -12.92 6.61
CA ALA A 243 4.40 -12.46 7.80
C ALA A 243 4.02 -13.26 9.05
N SER A 244 2.71 -13.53 9.26
CA SER A 244 2.19 -14.30 10.41
C SER A 244 2.68 -15.75 10.38
N THR A 245 2.74 -16.38 9.21
CA THR A 245 3.29 -17.72 9.04
C THR A 245 4.77 -17.78 9.41
N LEU A 246 5.56 -16.77 9.02
CA LEU A 246 6.97 -16.70 9.42
C LEU A 246 7.13 -16.51 10.94
N VAL A 247 6.29 -15.66 11.54
CA VAL A 247 6.29 -15.46 13.01
C VAL A 247 5.93 -16.75 13.72
N SER A 248 4.89 -17.48 13.27
CA SER A 248 4.49 -18.77 13.90
C SER A 248 5.56 -19.86 13.78
N LYS A 249 6.42 -19.76 12.74
CA LYS A 249 7.61 -20.63 12.58
C LYS A 249 8.85 -20.10 13.32
N ASN A 250 8.70 -19.15 14.25
CA ASN A 250 9.76 -18.56 15.06
C ASN A 250 10.88 -17.87 14.25
N ILE A 251 10.59 -17.41 13.02
CA ILE A 251 11.55 -16.67 12.22
C ILE A 251 11.74 -15.26 12.82
N ASN A 252 12.99 -14.85 12.92
CA ASN A 252 13.34 -13.56 13.48
C ASN A 252 12.64 -12.39 12.76
N VAL A 253 12.03 -11.49 13.53
CA VAL A 253 11.26 -10.34 13.01
C VAL A 253 12.10 -9.45 12.08
N VAL A 254 13.41 -9.32 12.32
CA VAL A 254 14.32 -8.56 11.45
C VAL A 254 14.43 -9.22 10.07
N THR A 255 14.50 -10.55 10.02
CA THR A 255 14.49 -11.32 8.76
C THR A 255 13.17 -11.09 8.01
N ILE A 256 12.04 -11.15 8.70
CA ILE A 256 10.71 -10.89 8.13
C ILE A 256 10.63 -9.46 7.57
N GLN A 257 11.10 -8.47 8.32
CA GLN A 257 11.12 -7.07 7.87
C GLN A 257 11.99 -6.88 6.62
N LYS A 258 13.15 -7.56 6.54
CA LYS A 258 14.04 -7.54 5.37
C LYS A 258 13.36 -8.14 4.14
N LEU A 259 12.71 -9.30 4.28
CA LEU A 259 11.92 -9.95 3.21
C LEU A 259 10.80 -9.03 2.71
N LEU A 260 10.04 -8.44 3.62
CA LEU A 260 8.93 -7.57 3.29
C LEU A 260 9.37 -6.20 2.73
N GLY A 261 10.60 -5.78 2.97
CA GLY A 261 11.10 -4.46 2.56
C GLY A 261 10.37 -3.32 3.27
N HIS A 262 10.23 -3.41 4.61
CA HIS A 262 9.71 -2.32 5.42
C HIS A 262 10.75 -1.23 5.58
N ALA A 263 10.40 0.02 5.24
CA ALA A 263 11.34 1.15 5.25
C ALA A 263 11.68 1.68 6.66
N ASN A 264 10.90 1.35 7.70
CA ASN A 264 11.12 1.80 9.07
C ASN A 264 11.96 0.79 9.86
N LEU A 265 13.27 0.88 9.69
CA LEU A 265 14.26 0.19 10.51
C LEU A 265 14.76 1.03 11.70
N GLN A 266 14.13 2.16 11.99
CA GLN A 266 14.64 3.13 12.97
C GLN A 266 14.62 2.68 14.43
N THR A 267 14.14 1.45 14.72
CA THR A 267 14.16 0.87 16.09
C THR A 267 15.04 -0.38 16.22
N THR A 268 15.87 -0.71 15.23
CA THR A 268 16.56 -2.02 15.21
C THR A 268 18.08 -1.90 14.98
N SER A 269 18.72 -0.88 15.52
CA SER A 269 20.19 -0.75 15.45
C SER A 269 20.98 -1.84 16.22
N SER A 270 20.30 -2.72 16.97
CA SER A 270 20.94 -3.79 17.74
C SER A 270 20.96 -5.18 17.07
N TYR A 271 20.40 -5.35 15.85
CA TYR A 271 20.32 -6.66 15.18
C TYR A 271 21.03 -6.62 13.82
N THR A 272 22.34 -6.40 13.83
CA THR A 272 23.14 -6.13 12.62
C THR A 272 23.52 -7.37 11.79
N HIS A 273 23.18 -8.59 12.19
CA HIS A 273 23.66 -9.82 11.53
C HIS A 273 22.53 -10.74 11.02
N VAL A 274 21.62 -10.22 10.19
CA VAL A 274 20.76 -11.11 9.40
C VAL A 274 21.53 -11.53 8.16
N THR A 275 21.96 -12.79 8.11
CA THR A 275 22.68 -13.34 6.97
C THR A 275 21.73 -13.64 5.80
N GLN A 276 22.29 -13.73 4.58
CA GLN A 276 21.52 -14.16 3.39
C GLN A 276 20.91 -15.55 3.62
N GLN A 277 21.67 -16.46 4.26
CA GLN A 277 21.21 -17.81 4.61
C GLN A 277 19.95 -17.80 5.48
N SER A 278 19.87 -16.93 6.52
CA SER A 278 18.68 -16.80 7.36
C SER A 278 17.44 -16.34 6.58
N VAL A 279 17.63 -15.58 5.49
CA VAL A 279 16.54 -15.14 4.62
C VAL A 279 16.07 -16.29 3.73
N GLU A 280 16.97 -17.08 3.20
CA GLU A 280 16.67 -18.26 2.37
C GLU A 280 15.98 -19.35 3.18
N ASP A 281 16.50 -19.67 4.37
CA ASP A 281 15.89 -20.64 5.29
C ASP A 281 14.45 -20.26 5.65
N ALA A 282 14.20 -18.96 5.88
CA ALA A 282 12.85 -18.47 6.18
C ALA A 282 11.86 -18.70 5.05
N VAL A 283 12.30 -18.60 3.80
CA VAL A 283 11.43 -18.84 2.63
C VAL A 283 11.20 -20.33 2.42
N GLU A 284 12.21 -21.16 2.58
CA GLU A 284 12.07 -22.62 2.47
C GLU A 284 11.12 -23.20 3.53
N HIS A 285 11.09 -22.62 4.76
CA HIS A 285 10.17 -23.05 5.82
C HIS A 285 8.68 -22.86 5.48
N ILE A 286 8.34 -21.83 4.67
CA ILE A 286 6.95 -21.63 4.25
C ILE A 286 6.53 -22.62 3.19
N ASN A 287 7.45 -23.00 2.32
CA ASN A 287 7.17 -23.72 1.08
C ASN A 287 7.53 -25.22 1.15
N ALA A 288 7.80 -25.76 2.34
CA ALA A 288 8.17 -27.17 2.50
C ALA A 288 7.07 -28.15 2.06
N GLN A 289 5.84 -27.68 1.82
CA GLN A 289 4.67 -28.47 1.46
C GLN A 289 4.04 -28.09 0.11
N PHE A 290 4.72 -27.26 -0.69
CA PHE A 290 4.19 -26.85 -1.99
C PHE A 290 4.40 -27.91 -3.09
#